data_a7d4f8ab3bef111788219d0896429f69
#
_entry.id   a7d4f8ab3bef111788219d0896429f69
#
_cell.length_a   1.000
_cell.length_b   1.000
_cell.length_c   1.000
_cell.angle_alpha   90.00
_cell.angle_beta   90.00
_cell.angle_gamma   90.00
#
_symmetry.space_group_name_H-M   'P 1'
#
loop_
_entity.id
_entity.type
_entity.pdbx_description
1 polymer ?
#
loop_
_entity_poly.entity_id
_entity_poly.type
_entity_poly.pdbx_seq_one_letter_code
_entity_poly.pdbx_strand_id
1 'polypeptide(L)'
;MCIRDSLIQFIYLAINGELISILAMENIDQAYLFLQVKYIVLLMTVFLMLIFVFYILINLRDYSISKKLYLKLMSGILLLFFTVAYQNLGECIVNPVYAKYFKHAHTTPLVGFCSNIYNSIAGERNIQFNGRDYAFQKDWVFQKELPFMKKKTEEKPNVILIFTEGTSTRLLGCYGGVREDLTTNIDNFAKYSLVVDNYYNHTAATFRGTLGQLASCFPYRGGGEHAGGWGNKSLTGILNYQTVPKILSNDYNTYFYSPHTKTDSYTNLLKIAGFQNIETTETINAKFSTKRELVVNSIKDDDMYVALVKFLNHQNTNDKPFFLAMYTVGTHAGFDTPDNGLKYAAGDNSTLNTLYNVDQAFGKFWKQFQNSPYRDNTIIIFTADHTHAYEKPYVELMKNDPTYKPVFTDTIPLIIYDPIHELPSRYDANDDTSLALAPTILHLLNYNNVKNAFLGTSIFDNGNKMHIHAEGNKYWYIYN
;
A
#
# COMPACT_ATOMS: atom_id res chain seq x y z
N MET A 1 -16.35 16.20 23.66
CA MET A 1 -16.18 15.02 22.79
C MET A 1 -16.66 15.33 21.37
N CYS A 2 -17.93 15.64 21.11
CA CYS A 2 -18.46 15.81 19.75
C CYS A 2 -17.78 16.86 18.82
N ILE A 3 -17.33 18.01 19.33
CA ILE A 3 -16.77 19.07 18.47
C ILE A 3 -15.37 18.67 17.97
N ARG A 4 -14.53 18.12 18.82
CA ARG A 4 -13.19 17.65 18.45
C ARG A 4 -13.27 16.54 17.42
N ASP A 5 -14.18 15.58 17.61
CA ASP A 5 -14.28 14.40 16.76
C ASP A 5 -14.87 14.78 15.39
N SER A 6 -15.80 15.75 15.34
CA SER A 6 -16.32 16.30 14.09
C SER A 6 -15.25 17.07 13.31
N LEU A 7 -14.35 17.79 14.00
CA LEU A 7 -13.27 18.53 13.36
C LEU A 7 -12.22 17.58 12.76
N ILE A 8 -11.87 16.52 13.48
CA ILE A 8 -10.94 15.49 12.99
C ILE A 8 -11.54 14.78 11.77
N GLN A 9 -12.81 14.37 11.83
CA GLN A 9 -13.51 13.78 10.70
C GLN A 9 -13.51 14.69 9.48
N PHE A 10 -13.72 15.98 9.73
CA PHE A 10 -13.76 16.97 8.67
C PHE A 10 -12.39 17.17 8.00
N ILE A 11 -11.30 17.26 8.79
CA ILE A 11 -9.94 17.39 8.27
C ILE A 11 -9.57 16.13 7.47
N TYR A 12 -9.90 14.97 8.00
CA TYR A 12 -9.62 13.71 7.31
C TYR A 12 -10.38 13.60 5.98
N LEU A 13 -11.66 14.02 5.96
CA LEU A 13 -12.47 14.10 4.73
C LEU A 13 -11.86 15.08 3.71
N ALA A 14 -11.37 16.23 4.18
CA ALA A 14 -10.75 17.23 3.31
C ALA A 14 -9.42 16.75 2.67
N ILE A 15 -8.67 15.91 3.38
CA ILE A 15 -7.38 15.38 2.92
C ILE A 15 -7.58 14.12 2.06
N ASN A 16 -8.45 13.22 2.49
CA ASN A 16 -8.56 11.86 1.93
C ASN A 16 -9.85 11.64 1.12
N GLY A 17 -10.74 12.64 1.04
CA GLY A 17 -12.01 12.52 0.32
C GLY A 17 -13.04 11.58 0.98
N GLU A 18 -12.73 11.00 2.14
CA GLU A 18 -13.56 10.04 2.87
C GLU A 18 -13.66 10.39 4.35
N LEU A 19 -14.70 9.86 5.00
CA LEU A 19 -14.81 9.94 6.45
C LEU A 19 -13.89 8.93 7.13
N ILE A 20 -13.33 9.32 8.25
CA ILE A 20 -12.42 8.47 9.03
C ILE A 20 -13.09 7.13 9.34
N SER A 21 -12.48 6.05 8.92
CA SER A 21 -12.88 4.70 9.29
C SER A 21 -12.31 4.33 10.66
N ILE A 22 -12.84 3.28 11.28
CA ILE A 22 -12.24 2.74 12.51
C ILE A 22 -10.82 2.25 12.25
N LEU A 23 -10.57 1.64 11.09
CA LEU A 23 -9.23 1.22 10.69
C LEU A 23 -8.26 2.41 10.62
N ALA A 24 -8.70 3.57 10.11
CA ALA A 24 -7.89 4.79 10.11
C ALA A 24 -7.69 5.35 11.53
N MET A 25 -8.66 5.15 12.44
CA MET A 25 -8.50 5.52 13.86
C MET A 25 -7.55 4.60 14.61
N GLU A 26 -7.49 3.33 14.25
CA GLU A 26 -6.53 2.36 14.78
C GLU A 26 -5.08 2.71 14.40
N ASN A 27 -4.89 3.40 13.27
CA ASN A 27 -3.60 3.91 12.80
C ASN A 27 -3.35 5.39 13.17
N ILE A 28 -4.03 5.92 14.19
CA ILE A 28 -3.95 7.34 14.59
C ILE A 28 -2.53 7.76 14.98
N ASP A 29 -1.72 6.82 15.46
CA ASP A 29 -0.31 7.06 15.82
C ASP A 29 0.56 7.41 14.60
N GLN A 30 0.11 7.03 13.40
CA GLN A 30 0.75 7.41 12.14
C GLN A 30 0.13 8.67 11.53
N ALA A 31 -1.08 9.04 11.93
CA ALA A 31 -1.78 10.22 11.39
C ALA A 31 -1.06 11.54 11.67
N TYR A 32 -0.23 11.62 12.74
CA TYR A 32 0.56 12.82 13.02
C TYR A 32 1.60 13.11 11.94
N LEU A 33 2.05 12.09 11.19
CA LEU A 33 3.03 12.24 10.10
C LEU A 33 2.43 12.97 8.90
N PHE A 34 1.11 12.86 8.70
CA PHE A 34 0.36 13.53 7.65
C PHE A 34 -0.10 14.93 8.03
N LEU A 35 -0.09 15.26 9.34
CA LEU A 35 -0.42 16.58 9.83
C LEU A 35 0.74 17.55 9.59
N GLN A 36 0.81 18.10 8.38
CA GLN A 36 1.76 19.19 8.12
C GLN A 36 1.61 20.30 9.17
N VAL A 37 2.71 20.89 9.61
CA VAL A 37 2.76 21.95 10.64
C VAL A 37 1.73 23.05 10.39
N LYS A 38 1.44 23.38 9.11
CA LYS A 38 0.41 24.36 8.72
C LYS A 38 -1.00 24.03 9.22
N TYR A 39 -1.37 22.75 9.28
CA TYR A 39 -2.69 22.34 9.78
C TYR A 39 -2.75 22.35 11.30
N ILE A 40 -1.64 22.06 11.97
CA ILE A 40 -1.53 22.21 13.43
C ILE A 40 -1.66 23.69 13.80
N VAL A 41 -0.95 24.58 13.08
CA VAL A 41 -1.05 26.03 13.27
C VAL A 41 -2.46 26.54 13.00
N LEU A 42 -3.11 26.08 11.94
CA LEU A 42 -4.51 26.43 11.62
C LEU A 42 -5.46 25.98 12.75
N LEU A 43 -5.32 24.74 13.22
CA LEU A 43 -6.11 24.21 14.35
C LEU A 43 -5.91 25.02 15.63
N MET A 44 -4.66 25.35 15.97
CA MET A 44 -4.35 26.19 17.14
C MET A 44 -4.93 27.58 16.98
N THR A 45 -4.86 28.17 15.78
CA THR A 45 -5.44 29.49 15.48
C THR A 45 -6.95 29.48 15.64
N VAL A 46 -7.65 28.48 15.09
CA VAL A 46 -9.10 28.32 15.26
C VAL A 46 -9.47 28.12 16.74
N PHE A 47 -8.72 27.30 17.46
CA PHE A 47 -8.94 27.05 18.88
C PHE A 47 -8.75 28.33 19.72
N LEU A 48 -7.71 29.10 19.45
CA LEU A 48 -7.46 30.40 20.12
C LEU A 48 -8.56 31.43 19.78
N MET A 49 -9.03 31.46 18.52
CA MET A 49 -10.16 32.30 18.14
C MET A 49 -11.44 31.91 18.89
N LEU A 50 -11.72 30.63 19.07
CA LEU A 50 -12.87 30.14 19.83
C LEU A 50 -12.77 30.54 21.31
N ILE A 51 -11.59 30.40 21.91
CA ILE A 51 -11.33 30.86 23.30
C ILE A 51 -11.54 32.36 23.38
N PHE A 52 -11.04 33.16 22.44
CA PHE A 52 -11.17 34.60 22.41
C PHE A 52 -12.64 35.03 22.26
N VAL A 53 -13.39 34.40 21.38
CA VAL A 53 -14.83 34.62 21.21
C VAL A 53 -15.56 34.27 22.53
N PHE A 54 -15.24 33.13 23.13
CA PHE A 54 -15.84 32.73 24.39
C PHE A 54 -15.51 33.70 25.55
N TYR A 55 -14.26 34.18 25.58
CA TYR A 55 -13.84 35.21 26.52
C TYR A 55 -14.62 36.51 26.34
N ILE A 56 -14.77 37.03 25.13
CA ILE A 56 -15.58 38.19 24.81
C ILE A 56 -17.04 37.98 25.27
N LEU A 57 -17.60 36.81 24.99
CA LEU A 57 -18.99 36.49 25.35
C LEU A 57 -19.21 36.45 26.88
N ILE A 58 -18.25 35.95 27.66
CA ILE A 58 -18.31 35.96 29.11
C ILE A 58 -18.27 37.41 29.62
N ASN A 59 -17.36 38.23 29.10
CA ASN A 59 -17.22 39.62 29.55
C ASN A 59 -18.41 40.49 29.11
N LEU A 60 -19.02 40.20 27.95
CA LEU A 60 -20.25 40.90 27.53
C LEU A 60 -21.46 40.56 28.41
N ARG A 61 -21.43 39.44 29.14
CA ARG A 61 -22.50 39.08 30.09
C ARG A 61 -22.61 40.04 31.28
N ASP A 62 -21.52 40.68 31.68
CA ASP A 62 -21.47 41.59 32.80
C ASP A 62 -21.89 43.04 32.46
N TYR A 63 -22.02 43.34 31.15
CA TYR A 63 -22.62 44.57 30.70
C TYR A 63 -24.13 44.37 30.52
N SER A 64 -24.92 45.39 30.92
CA SER A 64 -26.40 45.43 30.87
C SER A 64 -26.97 45.34 29.42
N ILE A 65 -26.51 44.39 28.66
CA ILE A 65 -26.97 44.09 27.31
C ILE A 65 -28.24 43.24 27.38
N SER A 66 -29.30 43.67 26.67
CA SER A 66 -30.54 42.90 26.63
C SER A 66 -30.27 41.48 26.15
N LYS A 67 -30.87 40.47 26.81
CA LYS A 67 -30.74 39.05 26.48
C LYS A 67 -31.02 38.75 24.98
N LYS A 68 -31.88 39.58 24.38
CA LYS A 68 -32.26 39.49 22.98
C LYS A 68 -31.14 39.97 22.03
N LEU A 69 -30.36 40.98 22.40
CA LEU A 69 -29.24 41.51 21.65
C LEU A 69 -28.05 40.53 21.77
N TYR A 70 -27.80 39.97 22.95
CA TYR A 70 -26.78 38.95 23.19
C TYR A 70 -27.02 37.71 22.31
N LEU A 71 -28.24 37.19 22.27
CA LEU A 71 -28.61 36.04 21.39
C LEU A 71 -28.43 36.35 19.90
N LYS A 72 -28.75 37.59 19.46
CA LYS A 72 -28.54 38.00 18.06
C LYS A 72 -27.06 38.07 17.68
N LEU A 73 -26.21 38.61 18.58
CA LEU A 73 -24.77 38.65 18.38
C LEU A 73 -24.16 37.23 18.33
N MET A 74 -24.58 36.37 19.25
CA MET A 74 -24.20 34.95 19.23
C MET A 74 -24.57 34.27 17.95
N SER A 75 -25.82 34.41 17.48
CA SER A 75 -26.29 33.84 16.25
C SER A 75 -25.53 34.35 15.03
N GLY A 76 -25.21 35.66 15.00
CA GLY A 76 -24.44 36.31 13.96
C GLY A 76 -23.00 35.80 13.88
N ILE A 77 -22.33 35.67 15.03
CA ILE A 77 -20.97 35.12 15.12
C ILE A 77 -20.95 33.65 14.71
N LEU A 78 -21.95 32.87 15.15
CA LEU A 78 -22.07 31.47 14.76
C LEU A 78 -22.31 31.32 13.25
N LEU A 79 -23.20 32.16 12.68
CA LEU A 79 -23.48 32.17 11.26
C LEU A 79 -22.24 32.56 10.44
N LEU A 80 -21.52 33.61 10.87
CA LEU A 80 -20.27 34.03 10.24
C LEU A 80 -19.22 32.91 10.29
N PHE A 81 -19.08 32.24 11.44
CA PHE A 81 -18.18 31.11 11.60
C PHE A 81 -18.54 29.97 10.64
N PHE A 82 -19.81 29.60 10.56
CA PHE A 82 -20.28 28.57 9.61
C PHE A 82 -20.10 29.00 8.14
N THR A 83 -20.29 30.29 7.84
CA THR A 83 -20.12 30.79 6.45
C THR A 83 -18.64 30.80 6.05
N VAL A 84 -17.75 31.26 6.93
CA VAL A 84 -16.29 31.26 6.70
C VAL A 84 -15.76 29.82 6.66
N ALA A 85 -16.20 28.97 7.55
CA ALA A 85 -15.90 27.54 7.50
C ALA A 85 -16.39 26.91 6.18
N TYR A 86 -17.63 27.19 5.79
CA TYR A 86 -18.20 26.67 4.54
C TYR A 86 -17.47 27.19 3.30
N GLN A 87 -17.13 28.49 3.22
CA GLN A 87 -16.38 29.03 2.07
C GLN A 87 -14.95 28.49 1.98
N ASN A 88 -14.22 28.45 3.08
CA ASN A 88 -12.81 27.99 3.05
C ASN A 88 -12.68 26.47 2.96
N LEU A 89 -13.69 25.74 3.34
CA LEU A 89 -13.68 24.28 3.38
C LEU A 89 -14.55 23.69 2.24
N GLY A 90 -15.48 24.46 1.70
CA GLY A 90 -16.27 24.08 0.55
C GLY A 90 -15.43 23.87 -0.71
N GLU A 91 -14.42 24.72 -0.94
CA GLU A 91 -13.48 24.54 -2.04
C GLU A 91 -12.54 23.34 -1.84
N CYS A 92 -12.22 22.99 -0.59
CA CYS A 92 -11.45 21.78 -0.28
C CYS A 92 -12.29 20.50 -0.29
N ILE A 93 -13.59 20.59 0.09
CA ILE A 93 -14.46 19.40 0.27
C ILE A 93 -15.20 19.05 -1.00
N VAL A 94 -15.58 20.03 -1.79
CA VAL A 94 -16.37 19.83 -3.01
C VAL A 94 -15.50 20.05 -4.24
N ASN A 95 -14.39 19.34 -4.34
CA ASN A 95 -13.91 19.05 -5.67
C ASN A 95 -15.00 18.16 -6.32
N PRO A 96 -15.69 18.65 -7.38
CA PRO A 96 -16.78 17.91 -8.01
C PRO A 96 -16.36 16.53 -8.51
N VAL A 97 -15.07 16.29 -8.68
CA VAL A 97 -14.50 14.99 -9.01
C VAL A 97 -14.66 14.03 -7.81
N TYR A 98 -14.38 14.48 -6.58
CA TYR A 98 -14.57 13.62 -5.39
C TYR A 98 -16.05 13.32 -5.12
N ALA A 99 -16.91 14.31 -5.23
CA ALA A 99 -18.36 14.13 -5.03
C ALA A 99 -18.97 13.10 -6.00
N LYS A 100 -18.41 12.97 -7.20
CA LYS A 100 -18.86 11.99 -8.19
C LYS A 100 -18.48 10.54 -7.82
N TYR A 101 -17.35 10.35 -7.16
CA TYR A 101 -16.81 9.02 -6.88
C TYR A 101 -17.02 8.58 -5.43
N PHE A 102 -17.29 9.48 -4.49
CA PHE A 102 -17.44 9.16 -3.07
C PHE A 102 -18.88 9.34 -2.58
N LYS A 103 -19.55 8.23 -2.33
CA LYS A 103 -20.97 8.17 -1.90
C LYS A 103 -21.24 8.95 -0.60
N HIS A 104 -20.24 9.20 0.21
CA HIS A 104 -20.33 9.87 1.51
C HIS A 104 -19.93 11.34 1.51
N ALA A 105 -19.55 11.91 0.36
CA ALA A 105 -19.17 13.33 0.25
C ALA A 105 -20.30 14.30 0.69
N HIS A 106 -21.53 13.82 0.75
CA HIS A 106 -22.70 14.61 1.14
C HIS A 106 -23.22 14.33 2.56
N THR A 107 -22.60 13.39 3.30
CA THR A 107 -23.00 13.13 4.69
C THR A 107 -22.30 14.07 5.65
N THR A 108 -23.01 14.53 6.67
CA THR A 108 -22.33 15.32 7.71
C THR A 108 -21.29 14.47 8.42
N PRO A 109 -20.13 15.05 8.80
CA PRO A 109 -19.04 14.30 9.46
C PRO A 109 -19.51 13.51 10.68
N LEU A 110 -20.44 14.06 11.46
CA LEU A 110 -21.01 13.39 12.64
C LEU A 110 -21.82 12.14 12.27
N VAL A 111 -22.68 12.25 11.26
CA VAL A 111 -23.51 11.09 10.78
C VAL A 111 -22.62 10.02 10.21
N GLY A 112 -21.60 10.39 9.41
CA GLY A 112 -20.62 9.44 8.89
C GLY A 112 -19.84 8.72 9.98
N PHE A 113 -19.40 9.47 11.00
CA PHE A 113 -18.71 8.90 12.16
C PHE A 113 -19.60 7.91 12.94
N CYS A 114 -20.83 8.30 13.27
CA CYS A 114 -21.77 7.41 13.96
C CYS A 114 -22.12 6.18 13.12
N SER A 115 -22.29 6.33 11.82
CA SER A 115 -22.52 5.21 10.89
C SER A 115 -21.35 4.24 10.85
N ASN A 116 -20.11 4.75 10.82
CA ASN A 116 -18.92 3.92 10.82
C ASN A 116 -18.76 3.15 12.15
N ILE A 117 -18.99 3.80 13.29
CA ILE A 117 -19.02 3.12 14.60
C ILE A 117 -20.09 2.04 14.64
N TYR A 118 -21.32 2.38 14.22
CA TYR A 118 -22.41 1.42 14.19
C TYR A 118 -22.08 0.21 13.30
N ASN A 119 -21.60 0.44 12.10
CA ASN A 119 -21.25 -0.62 11.15
C ASN A 119 -20.11 -1.50 11.68
N SER A 120 -19.15 -0.91 12.39
CA SER A 120 -18.07 -1.67 13.02
C SER A 120 -18.59 -2.56 14.14
N ILE A 121 -19.39 -2.01 15.05
CA ILE A 121 -19.98 -2.76 16.17
C ILE A 121 -20.96 -3.83 15.64
N ALA A 122 -21.77 -3.50 14.63
CA ALA A 122 -22.72 -4.42 14.02
C ALA A 122 -22.03 -5.51 13.19
N GLY A 123 -20.92 -5.16 12.52
CA GLY A 123 -20.12 -6.10 11.72
C GLY A 123 -19.29 -7.07 12.54
N GLU A 124 -18.93 -6.70 13.78
CA GLU A 124 -18.13 -7.56 14.67
C GLU A 124 -18.89 -8.74 15.27
N ARG A 125 -20.22 -8.78 15.10
CA ARG A 125 -21.05 -9.65 15.92
C ARG A 125 -20.87 -11.14 15.74
N ASN A 126 -20.16 -11.68 14.73
CA ASN A 126 -20.12 -13.15 14.56
C ASN A 126 -18.95 -13.75 13.78
N ILE A 127 -17.78 -13.12 13.68
CA ILE A 127 -16.64 -13.80 13.07
C ILE A 127 -15.90 -14.57 14.16
N GLN A 128 -16.26 -15.82 14.37
CA GLN A 128 -15.48 -16.73 15.19
C GLN A 128 -14.41 -17.39 14.32
N PHE A 129 -13.17 -16.94 14.47
CA PHE A 129 -12.03 -17.66 13.93
C PHE A 129 -11.74 -18.84 14.85
N ASN A 130 -11.95 -20.04 14.36
CA ASN A 130 -11.69 -21.27 15.12
C ASN A 130 -10.32 -21.90 14.81
N GLY A 131 -9.46 -21.19 14.08
CA GLY A 131 -8.11 -21.65 13.73
C GLY A 131 -8.07 -22.86 12.80
N ARG A 132 -9.19 -23.25 12.22
CA ARG A 132 -9.26 -24.37 11.28
C ARG A 132 -8.96 -23.90 9.86
N ASP A 133 -8.56 -24.86 9.04
CA ASP A 133 -8.35 -24.66 7.61
C ASP A 133 -9.59 -24.05 6.94
N TYR A 134 -9.36 -23.31 5.87
CA TYR A 134 -10.44 -22.75 5.08
C TYR A 134 -11.41 -23.83 4.62
N ALA A 135 -12.73 -23.58 4.73
CA ALA A 135 -13.77 -24.54 4.39
C ALA A 135 -13.79 -24.92 2.89
N PHE A 136 -13.13 -24.16 2.03
CA PHE A 136 -13.13 -24.33 0.58
C PHE A 136 -11.71 -24.40 -0.02
N GLN A 137 -10.88 -25.25 0.56
CA GLN A 137 -9.63 -25.63 -0.08
C GLN A 137 -9.92 -26.34 -1.40
N LYS A 138 -9.20 -25.96 -2.43
CA LYS A 138 -9.24 -26.60 -3.73
C LYS A 138 -7.85 -27.13 -4.11
N ASP A 139 -7.85 -28.23 -4.84
CA ASP A 139 -6.63 -28.67 -5.51
C ASP A 139 -6.47 -27.84 -6.79
N TRP A 140 -5.31 -27.22 -6.93
CA TRP A 140 -5.00 -26.42 -8.10
C TRP A 140 -4.23 -27.24 -9.11
N VAL A 141 -4.74 -27.22 -10.36
CA VAL A 141 -4.04 -27.73 -11.53
C VAL A 141 -3.93 -26.59 -12.52
N PHE A 142 -2.72 -26.28 -12.99
CA PHE A 142 -2.55 -25.30 -14.04
C PHE A 142 -3.19 -25.80 -15.34
N GLN A 143 -3.89 -24.90 -16.02
CA GLN A 143 -4.59 -25.22 -17.27
C GLN A 143 -3.66 -25.16 -18.48
N LYS A 144 -2.52 -24.50 -18.35
CA LYS A 144 -1.56 -24.26 -19.41
C LYS A 144 -0.14 -24.45 -18.90
N GLU A 145 0.64 -25.23 -19.61
CA GLU A 145 2.08 -25.31 -19.34
C GLU A 145 2.80 -24.06 -19.87
N LEU A 146 3.77 -23.57 -19.10
CA LEU A 146 4.64 -22.49 -19.55
C LEU A 146 5.70 -23.03 -20.51
N PRO A 147 6.09 -22.27 -21.54
CA PRO A 147 7.20 -22.66 -22.41
C PRO A 147 8.51 -22.63 -21.60
N PHE A 148 9.30 -23.70 -21.72
CA PHE A 148 10.62 -23.76 -21.10
C PHE A 148 11.69 -23.27 -22.05
N MET A 149 12.67 -22.55 -21.50
CA MET A 149 13.89 -22.23 -22.21
C MET A 149 14.70 -23.51 -22.51
N LYS A 150 15.60 -23.42 -23.48
CA LYS A 150 16.41 -24.52 -24.02
C LYS A 150 17.27 -25.27 -22.99
N LYS A 151 17.40 -24.80 -21.77
CA LYS A 151 18.15 -25.42 -20.70
C LYS A 151 17.19 -26.07 -19.69
N LYS A 152 16.99 -27.38 -19.79
CA LYS A 152 16.39 -28.16 -18.72
C LYS A 152 17.32 -28.10 -17.51
N THR A 153 17.02 -27.23 -16.56
CA THR A 153 17.64 -27.31 -15.23
C THR A 153 16.71 -28.18 -14.38
N GLU A 154 17.23 -29.25 -13.81
CA GLU A 154 16.52 -30.01 -12.78
C GLU A 154 16.46 -29.24 -11.46
N GLU A 155 17.22 -28.17 -11.35
CA GLU A 155 17.32 -27.33 -10.16
C GLU A 155 16.18 -26.31 -10.12
N LYS A 156 15.51 -26.22 -8.97
CA LYS A 156 14.50 -25.21 -8.70
C LYS A 156 15.14 -23.82 -8.70
N PRO A 157 14.57 -22.82 -9.42
CA PRO A 157 15.12 -21.47 -9.43
C PRO A 157 14.91 -20.76 -8.10
N ASN A 158 15.80 -19.85 -7.76
CA ASN A 158 15.55 -18.87 -6.70
C ASN A 158 14.48 -17.85 -7.11
N VAL A 159 13.85 -17.21 -6.15
CA VAL A 159 12.87 -16.14 -6.40
C VAL A 159 13.20 -14.93 -5.55
N ILE A 160 13.21 -13.76 -6.18
CA ILE A 160 13.23 -12.45 -5.52
C ILE A 160 11.93 -11.74 -5.89
N LEU A 161 11.11 -11.43 -4.88
CA LEU A 161 9.87 -10.70 -5.01
C LEU A 161 10.04 -9.30 -4.38
N ILE A 162 9.94 -8.26 -5.19
CA ILE A 162 10.10 -6.88 -4.74
C ILE A 162 8.74 -6.20 -4.76
N PHE A 163 8.26 -5.79 -3.59
CA PHE A 163 7.11 -4.94 -3.44
C PHE A 163 7.57 -3.49 -3.28
N THR A 164 7.17 -2.62 -4.18
CA THR A 164 7.31 -1.18 -3.99
C THR A 164 6.06 -0.63 -3.33
N GLU A 165 6.24 0.28 -2.37
CA GLU A 165 5.12 0.99 -1.74
C GLU A 165 4.36 1.82 -2.77
N GLY A 166 3.04 1.65 -2.82
CA GLY A 166 2.13 2.55 -3.50
C GLY A 166 2.53 3.01 -4.90
N THR A 167 2.89 2.09 -5.81
CA THR A 167 3.41 2.46 -7.13
C THR A 167 2.41 2.16 -8.23
N SER A 168 2.02 3.20 -9.00
CA SER A 168 1.19 3.06 -10.20
C SER A 168 2.04 2.91 -11.46
N THR A 169 1.57 2.12 -12.44
CA THR A 169 2.19 2.03 -13.77
C THR A 169 2.25 3.36 -14.50
N ARG A 170 1.36 4.31 -14.16
CA ARG A 170 1.34 5.68 -14.74
C ARG A 170 2.62 6.47 -14.48
N LEU A 171 3.45 6.03 -13.55
CA LEU A 171 4.73 6.66 -13.23
C LEU A 171 5.93 5.98 -13.89
N LEU A 172 5.77 4.77 -14.45
CA LEU A 172 6.86 3.96 -14.99
C LEU A 172 6.98 4.09 -16.51
N GLY A 173 8.17 4.43 -17.01
CA GLY A 173 8.41 4.65 -18.43
C GLY A 173 8.08 3.42 -19.30
N CYS A 174 8.38 2.20 -18.84
CA CYS A 174 8.08 0.95 -19.55
C CYS A 174 6.56 0.69 -19.74
N TYR A 175 5.71 1.41 -19.03
CA TYR A 175 4.24 1.41 -19.20
C TYR A 175 3.72 2.69 -19.90
N GLY A 176 4.60 3.55 -20.41
CA GLY A 176 4.22 4.83 -21.00
C GLY A 176 3.88 5.91 -19.96
N GLY A 177 4.54 5.88 -18.83
CA GLY A 177 4.33 6.80 -17.70
C GLY A 177 4.58 8.27 -18.05
N VAL A 178 4.18 9.16 -17.12
CA VAL A 178 4.16 10.62 -17.31
C VAL A 178 5.50 11.28 -17.60
N ARG A 179 6.62 10.58 -17.36
CA ARG A 179 7.99 11.05 -17.62
C ARG A 179 8.85 9.88 -18.11
N GLU A 180 9.35 9.99 -19.33
CA GLU A 180 10.17 8.93 -19.97
C GLU A 180 11.52 8.70 -19.28
N ASP A 181 12.05 9.71 -18.61
CA ASP A 181 13.38 9.68 -17.98
C ASP A 181 13.33 9.45 -16.45
N LEU A 182 12.14 9.22 -15.89
CA LEU A 182 11.93 9.06 -14.44
C LEU A 182 12.48 7.72 -13.92
N THR A 183 12.22 6.64 -14.65
CA THR A 183 12.46 5.25 -14.20
C THR A 183 13.36 4.46 -15.14
N THR A 184 14.41 5.11 -15.62
CA THR A 184 15.28 4.55 -16.66
C THR A 184 15.93 3.23 -16.29
N ASN A 185 16.17 2.95 -15.01
CA ASN A 185 16.75 1.69 -14.55
C ASN A 185 15.72 0.58 -14.50
N ILE A 186 14.51 0.84 -14.01
CA ILE A 186 13.38 -0.09 -14.04
C ILE A 186 13.01 -0.38 -15.51
N ASP A 187 13.01 0.64 -16.36
CA ASP A 187 12.75 0.47 -17.80
C ASP A 187 13.85 -0.37 -18.49
N ASN A 188 15.10 -0.24 -18.05
CA ASN A 188 16.17 -1.10 -18.52
C ASN A 188 15.99 -2.56 -18.06
N PHE A 189 15.56 -2.79 -16.82
CA PHE A 189 15.20 -4.11 -16.31
C PHE A 189 14.04 -4.72 -17.12
N ALA A 190 13.02 -3.93 -17.43
CA ALA A 190 11.87 -4.33 -18.22
C ALA A 190 12.23 -4.84 -19.62
N LYS A 191 13.32 -4.36 -20.23
CA LYS A 191 13.82 -4.86 -21.55
C LYS A 191 14.25 -6.33 -21.52
N TYR A 192 14.59 -6.85 -20.36
CA TYR A 192 15.00 -8.25 -20.17
C TYR A 192 13.90 -9.09 -19.51
N SER A 193 12.70 -8.53 -19.37
CA SER A 193 11.63 -9.08 -18.55
C SER A 193 10.32 -9.12 -19.33
N LEU A 194 9.37 -9.92 -18.84
CA LEU A 194 7.97 -9.79 -19.20
C LEU A 194 7.38 -8.57 -18.50
N VAL A 195 6.76 -7.66 -19.23
CA VAL A 195 5.94 -6.56 -18.72
C VAL A 195 4.47 -6.92 -18.85
N VAL A 196 3.73 -6.90 -17.75
CA VAL A 196 2.31 -7.28 -17.72
C VAL A 196 1.44 -6.03 -17.74
N ASP A 197 0.62 -5.91 -18.78
CA ASP A 197 -0.36 -4.83 -18.92
C ASP A 197 -1.70 -5.17 -18.27
N ASN A 198 -2.52 -4.16 -17.98
CA ASN A 198 -3.87 -4.30 -17.44
C ASN A 198 -3.95 -5.18 -16.18
N TYR A 199 -2.97 -4.98 -15.27
CA TYR A 199 -2.88 -5.66 -13.99
C TYR A 199 -3.16 -4.66 -12.86
N TYR A 200 -4.24 -4.89 -12.12
CA TYR A 200 -4.79 -3.95 -11.16
C TYR A 200 -4.54 -4.36 -9.72
N ASN A 201 -4.47 -3.39 -8.81
CA ASN A 201 -4.46 -3.70 -7.39
C ASN A 201 -5.84 -4.22 -6.93
N HIS A 202 -5.86 -5.30 -6.13
CA HIS A 202 -7.10 -5.88 -5.61
C HIS A 202 -7.65 -5.15 -4.37
N THR A 203 -6.82 -4.34 -3.71
CA THR A 203 -7.18 -3.61 -2.49
C THR A 203 -6.28 -2.39 -2.31
N ALA A 204 -6.64 -1.54 -1.36
CA ALA A 204 -5.82 -0.45 -0.87
C ALA A 204 -5.14 -0.81 0.46
N ALA A 205 -4.07 -0.08 0.76
CA ALA A 205 -3.19 -0.17 1.92
C ALA A 205 -2.27 -1.41 1.96
N THR A 206 -1.05 -1.16 2.40
CA THR A 206 0.12 -2.04 2.39
C THR A 206 -0.13 -3.42 3.01
N PHE A 207 -0.72 -3.45 4.20
CA PHE A 207 -0.97 -4.70 4.93
C PHE A 207 -1.84 -5.66 4.14
N ARG A 208 -2.96 -5.16 3.61
CA ARG A 208 -3.91 -5.95 2.83
C ARG A 208 -3.35 -6.28 1.46
N GLY A 209 -2.67 -5.31 0.84
CA GLY A 209 -2.04 -5.47 -0.46
C GLY A 209 -0.99 -6.58 -0.44
N THR A 210 -0.06 -6.53 0.51
CA THR A 210 1.01 -7.55 0.62
C THR A 210 0.45 -8.93 0.95
N LEU A 211 -0.36 -9.04 2.03
CA LEU A 211 -0.88 -10.36 2.43
C LEU A 211 -1.86 -10.92 1.41
N GLY A 212 -2.72 -10.07 0.82
CA GLY A 212 -3.67 -10.49 -0.20
C GLY A 212 -2.99 -11.02 -1.45
N GLN A 213 -1.89 -10.43 -1.87
CA GLN A 213 -1.08 -10.92 -3.00
C GLN A 213 -0.38 -12.24 -2.68
N LEU A 214 0.16 -12.40 -1.46
CA LEU A 214 0.83 -13.63 -1.04
C LEU A 214 -0.13 -14.80 -0.77
N ALA A 215 -1.39 -14.51 -0.44
CA ALA A 215 -2.42 -15.49 -0.11
C ALA A 215 -3.53 -15.58 -1.16
N SER A 216 -3.49 -14.77 -2.21
CA SER A 216 -4.55 -14.65 -3.23
C SER A 216 -5.94 -14.55 -2.61
N CYS A 217 -6.13 -13.63 -1.66
CA CYS A 217 -7.38 -13.43 -0.95
C CYS A 217 -7.59 -11.96 -0.56
N PHE A 218 -8.80 -11.62 -0.14
CA PHE A 218 -9.07 -10.38 0.57
C PHE A 218 -8.82 -10.60 2.07
N PRO A 219 -7.70 -10.09 2.62
CA PRO A 219 -7.37 -10.35 4.02
C PRO A 219 -8.40 -9.73 4.97
N TYR A 220 -8.57 -10.38 6.11
CA TYR A 220 -9.32 -9.81 7.21
C TYR A 220 -8.65 -8.51 7.66
N ARG A 221 -9.42 -7.52 8.06
CA ARG A 221 -9.03 -6.17 8.51
C ARG A 221 -7.51 -5.96 8.65
N GLY A 222 -6.92 -4.93 8.07
CA GLY A 222 -5.51 -4.62 8.20
C GLY A 222 -4.52 -5.78 8.01
N GLY A 223 -4.95 -6.87 7.34
CA GLY A 223 -4.16 -8.09 7.20
C GLY A 223 -4.28 -9.05 8.41
N GLY A 224 -5.11 -8.74 9.38
CA GLY A 224 -5.31 -9.51 10.62
C GLY A 224 -4.55 -8.99 11.83
N GLU A 225 -3.69 -8.00 11.65
CA GLU A 225 -2.89 -7.41 12.71
C GLU A 225 -3.75 -6.60 13.69
N HIS A 226 -4.62 -5.76 13.16
CA HIS A 226 -5.49 -4.86 13.94
C HIS A 226 -6.91 -5.40 14.17
N ALA A 227 -7.14 -6.68 13.99
CA ALA A 227 -8.48 -7.27 14.09
C ALA A 227 -9.09 -7.22 15.51
N GLY A 228 -8.28 -6.93 16.51
CA GLY A 228 -8.71 -6.81 17.91
C GLY A 228 -9.17 -5.42 18.34
N GLY A 229 -9.21 -4.43 17.44
CA GLY A 229 -9.48 -3.04 17.79
C GLY A 229 -8.41 -2.46 18.72
N TRP A 230 -8.75 -1.40 19.44
CA TRP A 230 -7.85 -0.67 20.36
C TRP A 230 -7.17 -1.52 21.45
N GLY A 231 -7.43 -2.82 21.52
CA GLY A 231 -6.90 -3.73 22.51
C GLY A 231 -5.70 -4.56 22.09
N ASN A 232 -5.11 -4.35 20.90
CA ASN A 232 -3.86 -4.97 20.44
C ASN A 232 -3.77 -6.50 20.62
N LYS A 233 -4.79 -7.23 20.30
CA LYS A 233 -4.66 -8.69 20.17
C LYS A 233 -4.23 -9.01 18.76
N SER A 234 -2.94 -9.29 18.59
CA SER A 234 -2.43 -9.90 17.37
C SER A 234 -3.20 -11.19 17.08
N LEU A 235 -3.66 -11.36 15.84
CA LEU A 235 -4.25 -12.61 15.38
C LEU A 235 -3.19 -13.60 14.89
N THR A 236 -1.93 -13.36 15.17
CA THR A 236 -0.82 -14.29 14.91
C THR A 236 -1.12 -15.63 15.59
N GLY A 237 -1.18 -16.70 14.81
CA GLY A 237 -1.53 -18.02 15.30
C GLY A 237 -3.05 -18.33 15.31
N ILE A 238 -3.91 -17.33 15.13
CA ILE A 238 -5.36 -17.53 14.97
C ILE A 238 -5.72 -17.57 13.47
N LEU A 239 -5.16 -16.65 12.68
CA LEU A 239 -5.37 -16.61 11.23
C LEU A 239 -4.40 -17.58 10.55
N ASN A 240 -4.95 -18.48 9.78
CA ASN A 240 -4.18 -19.47 9.03
C ASN A 240 -4.40 -19.30 7.52
N TYR A 241 -3.79 -18.26 6.96
CA TYR A 241 -3.78 -18.10 5.50
C TYR A 241 -2.86 -19.13 4.85
N GLN A 242 -3.30 -19.69 3.72
CA GLN A 242 -2.42 -20.40 2.81
C GLN A 242 -1.71 -19.37 1.94
N THR A 243 -0.41 -19.34 2.01
CA THR A 243 0.42 -18.31 1.37
C THR A 243 1.54 -18.96 0.59
N VAL A 244 2.07 -18.24 -0.39
CA VAL A 244 3.24 -18.69 -1.16
C VAL A 244 4.40 -19.11 -0.25
N PRO A 245 4.86 -18.32 0.75
CA PRO A 245 5.98 -18.75 1.59
C PRO A 245 5.70 -20.03 2.40
N LYS A 246 4.46 -20.24 2.86
CA LYS A 246 4.11 -21.51 3.56
C LYS A 246 4.14 -22.69 2.60
N ILE A 247 3.59 -22.56 1.41
CA ILE A 247 3.60 -23.62 0.39
C ILE A 247 5.04 -23.98 0.01
N LEU A 248 5.89 -22.97 -0.17
CA LEU A 248 7.28 -23.17 -0.59
C LEU A 248 8.21 -23.63 0.54
N SER A 249 7.82 -23.54 1.82
CA SER A 249 8.71 -23.72 2.99
C SER A 249 9.43 -25.07 3.05
N ASN A 250 8.86 -26.13 2.47
CA ASN A 250 9.50 -27.45 2.42
C ASN A 250 10.67 -27.48 1.43
N ASP A 251 10.59 -26.74 0.33
CA ASP A 251 11.53 -26.79 -0.77
C ASP A 251 12.46 -25.59 -0.84
N TYR A 252 12.07 -24.48 -0.23
CA TYR A 252 12.75 -23.20 -0.24
C TYR A 252 13.08 -22.72 1.16
N ASN A 253 14.18 -21.99 1.29
CA ASN A 253 14.41 -21.12 2.43
C ASN A 253 13.66 -19.81 2.17
N THR A 254 12.65 -19.48 2.99
CA THR A 254 11.82 -18.31 2.77
C THR A 254 12.26 -17.14 3.65
N TYR A 255 12.47 -15.98 3.02
CA TYR A 255 12.93 -14.75 3.64
C TYR A 255 11.99 -13.60 3.34
N PHE A 256 11.79 -12.71 4.31
CA PHE A 256 11.21 -11.40 4.05
C PHE A 256 12.13 -10.31 4.62
N TYR A 257 12.52 -9.36 3.77
CA TYR A 257 13.29 -8.20 4.16
C TYR A 257 12.34 -7.02 4.32
N SER A 258 12.07 -6.64 5.57
CA SER A 258 11.19 -5.54 5.95
C SER A 258 12.01 -4.31 6.32
N PRO A 259 11.65 -3.11 5.79
CA PRO A 259 12.28 -1.88 6.22
C PRO A 259 11.87 -1.47 7.64
N HIS A 260 10.82 -2.08 8.21
CA HIS A 260 10.26 -1.74 9.51
C HIS A 260 10.96 -2.42 10.69
N THR A 261 10.69 -1.92 11.89
CA THR A 261 11.26 -2.48 13.12
C THR A 261 10.58 -3.81 13.49
N LYS A 262 11.25 -4.60 14.34
CA LYS A 262 10.71 -5.89 14.82
C LYS A 262 9.41 -5.78 15.63
N THR A 263 9.15 -4.60 16.19
CA THR A 263 7.95 -4.30 16.99
C THR A 263 6.81 -3.72 16.14
N ASP A 264 7.07 -3.46 14.87
CA ASP A 264 6.07 -2.96 13.95
C ASP A 264 4.99 -4.03 13.67
N SER A 265 3.77 -3.57 13.49
CA SER A 265 2.62 -4.42 13.19
C SER A 265 2.77 -5.16 11.86
N TYR A 266 3.45 -4.57 10.89
CA TYR A 266 3.79 -5.24 9.64
C TYR A 266 4.64 -6.50 9.84
N THR A 267 5.54 -6.50 10.83
CA THR A 267 6.31 -7.70 11.18
C THR A 267 5.43 -8.85 11.68
N ASN A 268 4.34 -8.55 12.40
CA ASN A 268 3.37 -9.58 12.79
C ASN A 268 2.57 -10.11 11.60
N LEU A 269 2.23 -9.25 10.63
CA LEU A 269 1.64 -9.67 9.36
C LEU A 269 2.53 -10.69 8.63
N LEU A 270 3.84 -10.45 8.59
CA LEU A 270 4.80 -11.35 7.95
C LEU A 270 4.89 -12.72 8.65
N LYS A 271 4.72 -12.77 9.98
CA LYS A 271 4.59 -14.03 10.73
C LYS A 271 3.30 -14.77 10.34
N ILE A 272 2.18 -14.05 10.18
CA ILE A 272 0.92 -14.62 9.68
C ILE A 272 1.09 -15.16 8.26
N ALA A 273 1.84 -14.44 7.41
CA ALA A 273 2.20 -14.90 6.07
C ALA A 273 3.09 -16.14 6.06
N GLY A 274 3.80 -16.43 7.16
CA GLY A 274 4.53 -17.69 7.37
C GLY A 274 5.92 -17.72 6.75
N PHE A 275 6.60 -16.59 6.65
CA PHE A 275 8.02 -16.55 6.31
C PHE A 275 8.86 -17.19 7.43
N GLN A 276 9.82 -18.03 7.07
CA GLN A 276 10.73 -18.68 8.02
C GLN A 276 11.73 -17.69 8.62
N ASN A 277 12.19 -16.74 7.80
CA ASN A 277 13.17 -15.74 8.18
C ASN A 277 12.61 -14.35 7.89
N ILE A 278 12.43 -13.55 8.93
CA ILE A 278 11.97 -12.16 8.80
C ILE A 278 13.10 -11.26 9.28
N GLU A 279 13.69 -10.52 8.34
CA GLU A 279 14.72 -9.53 8.62
C GLU A 279 14.06 -8.15 8.76
N THR A 280 14.37 -7.49 9.84
CA THR A 280 13.83 -6.17 10.19
C THR A 280 14.93 -5.13 10.20
N THR A 281 14.59 -3.86 10.40
CA THR A 281 15.56 -2.76 10.52
C THR A 281 16.76 -3.16 11.41
N GLU A 282 16.48 -3.74 12.57
CA GLU A 282 17.52 -4.06 13.53
C GLU A 282 18.45 -5.17 13.03
N THR A 283 17.88 -6.23 12.45
CA THR A 283 18.67 -7.38 11.97
C THR A 283 19.42 -7.06 10.67
N ILE A 284 18.82 -6.29 9.77
CA ILE A 284 19.49 -5.84 8.54
C ILE A 284 20.67 -4.93 8.88
N ASN A 285 20.47 -3.96 9.79
CA ASN A 285 21.55 -3.07 10.22
C ASN A 285 22.69 -3.83 10.89
N ALA A 286 22.36 -4.81 11.76
CA ALA A 286 23.36 -5.64 12.44
C ALA A 286 24.15 -6.52 11.46
N LYS A 287 23.47 -7.13 10.48
CA LYS A 287 24.12 -8.03 9.50
C LYS A 287 24.92 -7.28 8.44
N PHE A 288 24.42 -6.15 7.97
CA PHE A 288 24.93 -5.51 6.76
C PHE A 288 25.53 -4.13 6.98
N SER A 289 25.58 -3.63 8.22
CA SER A 289 26.12 -2.31 8.59
C SER A 289 25.50 -1.19 7.74
N THR A 290 24.19 -1.28 7.53
CA THR A 290 23.41 -0.23 6.84
C THR A 290 23.22 0.95 7.80
N LYS A 291 23.22 2.18 7.26
CA LYS A 291 23.01 3.35 8.10
C LYS A 291 21.51 3.52 8.36
N ARG A 292 21.15 3.59 9.63
CA ARG A 292 19.79 3.85 10.08
C ARG A 292 19.48 5.34 9.91
N GLU A 293 19.01 5.77 8.75
CA GLU A 293 18.30 7.04 8.63
C GLU A 293 16.80 6.72 8.53
N LEU A 294 16.07 7.17 9.54
CA LEU A 294 14.68 6.83 9.72
C LEU A 294 13.79 7.73 8.88
N VAL A 295 13.29 7.20 7.78
CA VAL A 295 12.00 7.65 7.28
C VAL A 295 10.97 6.84 8.05
N VAL A 296 10.23 7.47 8.98
CA VAL A 296 9.16 6.80 9.75
C VAL A 296 9.61 5.49 10.43
N ASN A 297 10.73 5.53 11.17
CA ASN A 297 11.31 4.36 11.81
C ASN A 297 11.69 3.19 10.87
N SER A 298 11.88 3.46 9.58
CA SER A 298 12.19 2.46 8.56
C SER A 298 13.58 2.66 7.97
N ILE A 299 14.16 1.61 7.41
CA ILE A 299 15.40 1.69 6.60
C ILE A 299 15.05 2.36 5.26
N LYS A 300 15.98 3.15 4.72
CA LYS A 300 15.88 3.72 3.37
C LYS A 300 15.89 2.63 2.30
N ASP A 301 15.23 2.90 1.19
CA ASP A 301 15.18 1.99 0.05
C ASP A 301 16.58 1.71 -0.53
N ASP A 302 17.47 2.71 -0.58
CA ASP A 302 18.88 2.50 -0.97
C ASP A 302 19.55 1.40 -0.15
N ASP A 303 19.37 1.43 1.18
CA ASP A 303 19.97 0.45 2.10
C ASP A 303 19.27 -0.91 2.00
N MET A 304 17.98 -0.95 1.66
CA MET A 304 17.26 -2.20 1.40
C MET A 304 17.83 -2.92 0.16
N TYR A 305 18.09 -2.21 -0.94
CA TYR A 305 18.74 -2.80 -2.11
C TYR A 305 20.19 -3.21 -1.85
N VAL A 306 20.91 -2.45 -1.03
CA VAL A 306 22.26 -2.86 -0.56
C VAL A 306 22.18 -4.15 0.25
N ALA A 307 21.21 -4.29 1.14
CA ALA A 307 20.99 -5.50 1.91
C ALA A 307 20.68 -6.71 1.02
N LEU A 308 19.87 -6.51 -0.03
CA LEU A 308 19.57 -7.55 -1.01
C LEU A 308 20.83 -8.03 -1.76
N VAL A 309 21.69 -7.11 -2.21
CA VAL A 309 22.97 -7.47 -2.83
C VAL A 309 23.87 -8.24 -1.86
N LYS A 310 23.98 -7.76 -0.63
CA LYS A 310 24.78 -8.44 0.40
C LYS A 310 24.20 -9.83 0.74
N PHE A 311 22.88 -9.99 0.76
CA PHE A 311 22.26 -11.30 0.90
C PHE A 311 22.76 -12.25 -0.19
N LEU A 312 22.68 -11.86 -1.46
CA LEU A 312 23.13 -12.68 -2.59
C LEU A 312 24.60 -13.07 -2.45
N ASN A 313 25.47 -12.15 -2.04
CA ASN A 313 26.89 -12.40 -1.85
C ASN A 313 27.21 -13.36 -0.70
N HIS A 314 26.28 -13.56 0.23
CA HIS A 314 26.45 -14.50 1.37
C HIS A 314 25.76 -15.85 1.14
N GLN A 315 24.97 -16.01 0.08
CA GLN A 315 24.37 -17.29 -0.25
C GLN A 315 25.39 -18.21 -0.93
N ASN A 316 25.23 -19.50 -0.71
CA ASN A 316 25.96 -20.52 -1.44
C ASN A 316 25.05 -21.09 -2.54
N THR A 317 25.54 -21.19 -3.77
CA THR A 317 24.77 -21.71 -4.90
C THR A 317 24.40 -23.19 -4.75
N ASN A 318 25.04 -23.93 -3.85
CA ASN A 318 24.74 -25.32 -3.52
C ASN A 318 23.69 -25.47 -2.41
N ASP A 319 23.25 -24.38 -1.81
CA ASP A 319 22.23 -24.41 -0.78
C ASP A 319 20.83 -24.62 -1.38
N LYS A 320 19.88 -24.98 -0.52
CA LYS A 320 18.46 -25.01 -0.84
C LYS A 320 18.04 -23.68 -1.48
N PRO A 321 17.26 -23.67 -2.57
CA PRO A 321 16.86 -22.43 -3.21
C PRO A 321 16.13 -21.51 -2.24
N PHE A 322 16.21 -20.21 -2.49
CA PHE A 322 15.54 -19.21 -1.67
C PHE A 322 14.34 -18.58 -2.37
N PHE A 323 13.32 -18.27 -1.59
CA PHE A 323 12.25 -17.35 -1.90
C PHE A 323 12.41 -16.13 -0.99
N LEU A 324 12.91 -15.04 -1.53
CA LEU A 324 13.09 -13.79 -0.80
C LEU A 324 12.08 -12.77 -1.28
N ALA A 325 11.23 -12.28 -0.39
CA ALA A 325 10.42 -11.10 -0.62
C ALA A 325 11.05 -9.89 0.09
N MET A 326 10.92 -8.72 -0.53
CA MET A 326 11.37 -7.44 0.00
C MET A 326 10.29 -6.38 -0.19
N TYR A 327 10.18 -5.45 0.74
CA TYR A 327 9.31 -4.31 0.67
C TYR A 327 10.10 -3.01 0.77
N THR A 328 9.79 -2.01 -0.03
CA THR A 328 10.34 -0.65 0.04
C THR A 328 9.28 0.31 0.53
N VAL A 329 9.67 1.43 1.13
CA VAL A 329 8.73 2.37 1.79
C VAL A 329 8.85 3.79 1.28
N GLY A 330 9.89 4.10 0.50
CA GLY A 330 10.24 5.47 0.14
C GLY A 330 9.23 6.20 -0.72
N THR A 331 8.41 5.48 -1.49
CA THR A 331 7.35 6.03 -2.34
C THR A 331 6.01 6.22 -1.62
N HIS A 332 5.98 6.05 -0.28
CA HIS A 332 4.78 6.26 0.50
C HIS A 332 4.26 7.69 0.34
N ALA A 333 2.94 7.81 0.16
CA ALA A 333 2.28 9.12 0.03
C ALA A 333 2.58 10.04 1.22
N GLY A 334 2.80 11.31 0.93
CA GLY A 334 3.18 12.31 1.93
C GLY A 334 4.68 12.37 2.22
N PHE A 335 5.48 11.51 1.62
CA PHE A 335 6.94 11.56 1.76
C PHE A 335 7.60 12.36 0.64
N ASP A 336 8.82 12.81 0.91
CA ASP A 336 9.81 13.21 -0.08
C ASP A 336 11.09 12.40 0.17
N THR A 337 12.04 12.46 -0.73
CA THR A 337 13.34 11.82 -0.52
C THR A 337 14.00 12.34 0.75
N PRO A 338 14.79 11.51 1.47
CA PRO A 338 15.64 11.98 2.55
C PRO A 338 16.55 13.14 2.12
N ASP A 339 17.05 13.92 3.06
CA ASP A 339 17.87 15.13 2.78
C ASP A 339 19.04 14.89 1.84
N ASN A 340 19.63 13.69 1.89
CA ASN A 340 20.72 13.25 1.00
C ASN A 340 20.25 12.30 -0.12
N GLY A 341 18.94 12.16 -0.31
CA GLY A 341 18.35 11.40 -1.41
C GLY A 341 18.41 12.12 -2.75
N LEU A 342 18.30 11.34 -3.81
CA LEU A 342 18.31 11.89 -5.17
C LEU A 342 16.92 12.46 -5.49
N LYS A 343 16.91 13.65 -6.08
CA LYS A 343 15.69 14.32 -6.52
C LYS A 343 15.61 14.32 -8.05
N TYR A 344 14.38 14.25 -8.56
CA TYR A 344 14.12 14.34 -9.97
C TYR A 344 14.11 15.81 -10.44
N ALA A 345 14.83 16.13 -11.49
CA ALA A 345 14.93 17.47 -12.09
C ALA A 345 15.16 18.59 -11.05
N ALA A 346 14.26 19.57 -10.94
CA ALA A 346 14.36 20.65 -9.96
C ALA A 346 13.94 20.25 -8.53
N GLY A 347 13.38 19.05 -8.35
CA GLY A 347 12.98 18.55 -7.03
C GLY A 347 11.63 19.08 -6.52
N ASP A 348 10.81 19.65 -7.40
CA ASP A 348 9.59 20.37 -7.02
C ASP A 348 8.40 19.44 -6.72
N ASN A 349 8.49 18.15 -7.07
CA ASN A 349 7.41 17.18 -6.90
C ASN A 349 7.90 15.97 -6.12
N SER A 350 7.36 15.77 -4.92
CA SER A 350 7.76 14.70 -4.01
C SER A 350 7.52 13.30 -4.59
N THR A 351 6.42 13.07 -5.30
CA THR A 351 6.12 11.78 -5.95
C THR A 351 7.19 11.41 -6.99
N LEU A 352 7.63 12.39 -7.81
CA LEU A 352 8.72 12.16 -8.78
C LEU A 352 10.06 11.95 -8.09
N ASN A 353 10.35 12.71 -7.04
CA ASN A 353 11.60 12.60 -6.29
C ASN A 353 11.76 11.21 -5.66
N THR A 354 10.74 10.75 -4.96
CA THR A 354 10.79 9.46 -4.25
C THR A 354 10.93 8.30 -5.21
N LEU A 355 10.18 8.29 -6.31
CA LEU A 355 10.28 7.23 -7.30
C LEU A 355 11.62 7.26 -8.05
N TYR A 356 12.13 8.44 -8.38
CA TYR A 356 13.47 8.58 -9.00
C TYR A 356 14.56 8.01 -8.09
N ASN A 357 14.49 8.30 -6.78
CA ASN A 357 15.44 7.75 -5.81
C ASN A 357 15.37 6.21 -5.75
N VAL A 358 14.17 5.64 -5.73
CA VAL A 358 13.96 4.18 -5.77
C VAL A 358 14.50 3.58 -7.06
N ASP A 359 14.25 4.20 -8.21
CA ASP A 359 14.77 3.75 -9.50
C ASP A 359 16.31 3.68 -9.52
N GLN A 360 16.96 4.71 -8.98
CA GLN A 360 18.42 4.75 -8.91
C GLN A 360 18.99 3.67 -7.95
N ALA A 361 18.31 3.41 -6.85
CA ALA A 361 18.69 2.35 -5.92
C ALA A 361 18.50 0.95 -6.54
N PHE A 362 17.36 0.73 -7.20
CA PHE A 362 17.09 -0.48 -7.97
C PHE A 362 18.12 -0.71 -9.07
N GLY A 363 18.52 0.34 -9.80
CA GLY A 363 19.53 0.26 -10.86
C GLY A 363 20.88 -0.24 -10.38
N LYS A 364 21.30 0.19 -9.18
CA LYS A 364 22.54 -0.32 -8.56
C LYS A 364 22.43 -1.83 -8.23
N PHE A 365 21.28 -2.26 -7.70
CA PHE A 365 21.00 -3.67 -7.48
C PHE A 365 21.03 -4.46 -8.78
N TRP A 366 20.25 -4.03 -9.78
CA TRP A 366 20.12 -4.71 -11.08
C TRP A 366 21.47 -4.91 -11.76
N LYS A 367 22.30 -3.88 -11.78
CA LYS A 367 23.65 -3.96 -12.34
C LYS A 367 24.53 -5.01 -11.63
N GLN A 368 24.45 -5.11 -10.31
CA GLN A 368 25.21 -6.10 -9.54
C GLN A 368 24.63 -7.51 -9.72
N PHE A 369 23.31 -7.63 -9.75
CA PHE A 369 22.64 -8.90 -10.00
C PHE A 369 23.00 -9.50 -11.36
N GLN A 370 23.04 -8.69 -12.43
CA GLN A 370 23.44 -9.13 -13.77
C GLN A 370 24.84 -9.75 -13.82
N ASN A 371 25.72 -9.38 -12.89
CA ASN A 371 27.08 -9.92 -12.78
C ASN A 371 27.21 -10.99 -11.68
N SER A 372 26.12 -11.40 -11.05
CA SER A 372 26.12 -12.40 -10.00
C SER A 372 25.98 -13.81 -10.57
N PRO A 373 26.42 -14.86 -9.83
CA PRO A 373 26.21 -16.25 -10.23
C PRO A 373 24.72 -16.65 -10.20
N TYR A 374 23.85 -15.82 -9.64
CA TYR A 374 22.41 -16.08 -9.51
C TYR A 374 21.60 -15.65 -10.72
N ARG A 375 22.20 -14.89 -11.65
CA ARG A 375 21.50 -14.31 -12.81
C ARG A 375 20.70 -15.34 -13.60
N ASP A 376 21.31 -16.48 -13.88
CA ASP A 376 20.75 -17.49 -14.78
C ASP A 376 19.87 -18.53 -14.07
N ASN A 377 19.70 -18.41 -12.74
CA ASN A 377 18.84 -19.29 -11.92
C ASN A 377 18.00 -18.54 -10.88
N THR A 378 17.61 -17.31 -11.16
CA THR A 378 16.77 -16.53 -10.25
C THR A 378 15.70 -15.78 -11.00
N ILE A 379 14.46 -16.01 -10.66
CA ILE A 379 13.30 -15.22 -11.12
C ILE A 379 13.19 -13.97 -10.26
N ILE A 380 13.12 -12.78 -10.90
CA ILE A 380 12.85 -11.53 -10.17
C ILE A 380 11.47 -11.03 -10.57
N ILE A 381 10.62 -10.79 -9.58
CA ILE A 381 9.29 -10.24 -9.75
C ILE A 381 9.27 -8.86 -9.08
N PHE A 382 9.06 -7.82 -9.89
CA PHE A 382 8.90 -6.45 -9.43
C PHE A 382 7.42 -6.07 -9.52
N THR A 383 6.84 -5.72 -8.39
CA THR A 383 5.42 -5.32 -8.29
C THR A 383 5.24 -4.23 -7.24
N ALA A 384 4.01 -3.80 -7.01
CA ALA A 384 3.64 -2.92 -5.93
C ALA A 384 2.61 -3.60 -5.01
N ASP A 385 2.57 -3.19 -3.76
CA ASP A 385 1.55 -3.64 -2.81
C ASP A 385 0.15 -3.12 -3.18
N HIS A 386 0.07 -1.87 -3.65
CA HIS A 386 -1.13 -1.21 -4.20
C HIS A 386 -0.73 -0.05 -5.13
N THR A 387 -1.72 0.61 -5.74
CA THR A 387 -1.48 1.81 -6.55
C THR A 387 -1.10 3.01 -5.68
N HIS A 388 -0.56 4.08 -6.30
CA HIS A 388 -0.22 5.31 -5.60
C HIS A 388 -1.47 5.98 -5.02
N ALA A 389 -1.34 6.54 -3.81
CA ALA A 389 -2.42 7.30 -3.19
C ALA A 389 -2.69 8.60 -3.98
N TYR A 390 -3.96 9.01 -4.02
CA TYR A 390 -4.38 10.24 -4.72
C TYR A 390 -4.02 11.53 -3.96
N GLU A 391 -2.77 11.63 -3.50
CA GLU A 391 -2.22 12.83 -2.88
C GLU A 391 -1.99 13.97 -3.90
N LYS A 392 -1.89 15.20 -3.38
CA LYS A 392 -1.80 16.39 -4.24
C LYS A 392 -0.68 16.34 -5.27
N PRO A 393 0.58 15.99 -4.96
CA PRO A 393 1.65 15.93 -5.95
C PRO A 393 1.36 14.95 -7.09
N TYR A 394 0.79 13.78 -6.79
CA TYR A 394 0.42 12.77 -7.76
C TYR A 394 -0.78 13.21 -8.63
N VAL A 395 -1.84 13.74 -8.01
CA VAL A 395 -3.03 14.22 -8.72
C VAL A 395 -2.68 15.36 -9.68
N GLU A 396 -1.74 16.24 -9.32
CA GLU A 396 -1.26 17.31 -10.21
C GLU A 396 -0.53 16.76 -11.45
N LEU A 397 0.19 15.66 -11.33
CA LEU A 397 0.80 14.99 -12.47
C LEU A 397 -0.24 14.38 -13.40
N MET A 398 -1.31 13.83 -12.84
CA MET A 398 -2.36 13.11 -13.57
C MET A 398 -3.45 14.02 -14.14
N LYS A 399 -3.46 15.32 -13.84
CA LYS A 399 -4.56 16.26 -14.19
C LYS A 399 -4.92 16.31 -15.68
N ASN A 400 -3.97 16.01 -16.56
CA ASN A 400 -4.14 16.03 -18.01
C ASN A 400 -4.38 14.64 -18.62
N ASP A 401 -4.36 13.59 -17.79
CA ASP A 401 -4.64 12.22 -18.23
C ASP A 401 -6.16 11.96 -18.13
N PRO A 402 -6.87 11.83 -19.28
CA PRO A 402 -8.32 11.65 -19.27
C PRO A 402 -8.75 10.28 -18.71
N THR A 403 -7.82 9.34 -18.59
CA THR A 403 -8.09 7.99 -18.06
C THR A 403 -7.92 7.93 -16.55
N TYR A 404 -7.21 8.89 -15.95
CA TYR A 404 -6.98 8.92 -14.52
C TYR A 404 -8.26 9.23 -13.74
N LYS A 405 -8.49 8.45 -12.70
CA LYS A 405 -9.54 8.68 -11.70
C LYS A 405 -8.89 8.72 -10.32
N PRO A 406 -9.19 9.72 -9.46
CA PRO A 406 -8.64 9.82 -8.12
C PRO A 406 -9.32 8.82 -7.18
N VAL A 407 -9.13 7.55 -7.43
CA VAL A 407 -9.61 6.40 -6.65
C VAL A 407 -8.44 5.47 -6.38
N PHE A 408 -8.53 4.67 -5.32
CA PHE A 408 -7.45 3.75 -4.94
C PHE A 408 -7.43 2.45 -5.78
N THR A 409 -7.97 2.52 -7.00
CA THR A 409 -7.99 1.40 -7.96
C THR A 409 -7.35 1.84 -9.25
N ASP A 410 -6.21 1.25 -9.58
CA ASP A 410 -5.48 1.55 -10.81
C ASP A 410 -4.54 0.38 -11.15
N THR A 411 -3.86 0.45 -12.27
CA THR A 411 -2.84 -0.50 -12.66
C THR A 411 -1.58 -0.36 -11.80
N ILE A 412 -1.07 -1.50 -11.35
CA ILE A 412 0.21 -1.60 -10.65
C ILE A 412 1.22 -2.39 -11.50
N PRO A 413 2.52 -2.17 -11.35
CA PRO A 413 3.52 -2.90 -12.12
C PRO A 413 3.49 -4.39 -11.77
N LEU A 414 3.68 -5.21 -12.80
CA LEU A 414 4.10 -6.60 -12.68
C LEU A 414 5.12 -6.86 -13.78
N ILE A 415 6.40 -6.87 -13.40
CA ILE A 415 7.52 -7.06 -14.30
C ILE A 415 8.29 -8.30 -13.84
N ILE A 416 8.43 -9.29 -14.72
CA ILE A 416 8.97 -10.61 -14.39
C ILE A 416 10.22 -10.88 -15.23
N TYR A 417 11.39 -10.81 -14.59
CA TYR A 417 12.61 -11.37 -15.16
C TYR A 417 12.63 -12.88 -14.89
N ASP A 418 12.66 -13.66 -15.93
CA ASP A 418 12.67 -15.11 -15.84
C ASP A 418 13.72 -15.69 -16.80
N PRO A 419 14.84 -16.22 -16.29
CA PRO A 419 15.85 -16.83 -17.12
C PRO A 419 15.53 -18.29 -17.49
N ILE A 420 14.43 -18.86 -16.97
CA ILE A 420 14.07 -20.27 -17.13
C ILE A 420 13.10 -20.48 -18.28
N HIS A 421 12.09 -19.59 -18.40
CA HIS A 421 11.00 -19.71 -19.36
C HIS A 421 11.14 -18.68 -20.50
N GLU A 422 10.76 -19.08 -21.70
CA GLU A 422 10.64 -18.14 -22.83
C GLU A 422 9.33 -17.36 -22.72
N LEU A 423 9.30 -16.40 -21.80
CA LEU A 423 8.15 -15.51 -21.65
C LEU A 423 8.15 -14.44 -22.75
N PRO A 424 6.97 -13.96 -23.20
CA PRO A 424 6.89 -12.84 -24.12
C PRO A 424 7.39 -11.55 -23.45
N SER A 425 7.79 -10.56 -24.23
CA SER A 425 8.21 -9.25 -23.68
C SER A 425 7.05 -8.45 -23.06
N ARG A 426 5.80 -8.72 -23.54
CA ARG A 426 4.57 -8.12 -22.98
C ARG A 426 3.46 -9.17 -22.91
N TYR A 427 2.61 -9.00 -21.90
CA TYR A 427 1.45 -9.87 -21.69
C TYR A 427 0.29 -9.06 -21.13
N ASP A 428 -0.90 -9.23 -21.69
CA ASP A 428 -2.10 -8.59 -21.20
C ASP A 428 -2.76 -9.47 -20.13
N ALA A 429 -2.88 -8.95 -18.90
CA ALA A 429 -3.58 -9.65 -17.82
C ALA A 429 -5.11 -9.63 -17.98
N ASN A 430 -5.65 -8.91 -18.98
CA ASN A 430 -7.09 -8.77 -19.21
C ASN A 430 -7.82 -8.27 -17.95
N ASP A 431 -7.36 -7.16 -17.39
CA ASP A 431 -7.91 -6.51 -16.20
C ASP A 431 -7.93 -7.39 -14.92
N ASP A 432 -7.07 -8.41 -14.87
CA ASP A 432 -6.92 -9.23 -13.66
C ASP A 432 -6.32 -8.41 -12.52
N THR A 433 -6.57 -8.82 -11.30
CA THR A 433 -6.06 -8.13 -10.13
C THR A 433 -4.86 -8.85 -9.51
N SER A 434 -4.20 -8.16 -8.62
CA SER A 434 -3.04 -8.64 -7.88
C SER A 434 -3.30 -9.87 -7.00
N LEU A 435 -4.54 -10.37 -6.94
CA LEU A 435 -4.86 -11.71 -6.44
C LEU A 435 -4.23 -12.81 -7.29
N ALA A 436 -3.89 -12.53 -8.55
CA ALA A 436 -3.20 -13.46 -9.45
C ALA A 436 -1.72 -13.69 -9.09
N LEU A 437 -1.10 -12.87 -8.21
CA LEU A 437 0.34 -12.96 -7.95
C LEU A 437 0.75 -14.32 -7.37
N ALA A 438 0.11 -14.76 -6.28
CA ALA A 438 0.44 -16.03 -5.64
C ALA A 438 0.34 -17.23 -6.60
N PRO A 439 -0.79 -17.43 -7.31
CA PRO A 439 -0.88 -18.49 -8.29
C PRO A 439 0.10 -18.33 -9.45
N THR A 440 0.43 -17.12 -9.89
CA THR A 440 1.44 -16.87 -10.92
C THR A 440 2.84 -17.32 -10.47
N ILE A 441 3.23 -17.01 -9.23
CA ILE A 441 4.51 -17.46 -8.67
C ILE A 441 4.57 -18.99 -8.64
N LEU A 442 3.52 -19.66 -8.16
CA LEU A 442 3.50 -21.13 -8.11
C LEU A 442 3.51 -21.74 -9.52
N HIS A 443 2.89 -21.09 -10.49
CA HIS A 443 2.93 -21.52 -11.89
C HIS A 443 4.35 -21.44 -12.47
N LEU A 444 5.05 -20.31 -12.26
CA LEU A 444 6.45 -20.13 -12.68
C LEU A 444 7.37 -21.18 -12.02
N LEU A 445 7.05 -21.63 -10.82
CA LEU A 445 7.83 -22.65 -10.10
C LEU A 445 7.35 -24.08 -10.35
N ASN A 446 6.37 -24.28 -11.24
CA ASN A 446 5.77 -25.57 -11.56
C ASN A 446 5.21 -26.34 -10.34
N TYR A 447 4.63 -25.58 -9.38
CA TYR A 447 3.95 -26.14 -8.22
C TYR A 447 2.51 -26.50 -8.59
N ASN A 448 2.33 -27.67 -9.14
CA ASN A 448 1.02 -28.22 -9.51
C ASN A 448 0.41 -29.06 -8.37
N ASN A 449 -0.91 -29.26 -8.37
CA ASN A 449 -1.65 -30.06 -7.38
C ASN A 449 -1.48 -29.60 -5.92
N VAL A 450 -1.35 -28.30 -5.72
CA VAL A 450 -1.23 -27.71 -4.36
C VAL A 450 -2.60 -27.38 -3.81
N LYS A 451 -2.90 -27.89 -2.61
CA LYS A 451 -4.10 -27.46 -1.86
C LYS A 451 -4.00 -26.01 -1.48
N ASN A 452 -4.97 -25.22 -1.86
CA ASN A 452 -5.00 -23.80 -1.59
C ASN A 452 -6.44 -23.24 -1.49
N ALA A 453 -6.56 -22.03 -0.98
CA ALA A 453 -7.80 -21.26 -0.91
C ALA A 453 -7.76 -20.00 -1.78
N PHE A 454 -6.90 -19.96 -2.79
CA PHE A 454 -6.68 -18.80 -3.64
C PHE A 454 -7.95 -18.40 -4.40
N LEU A 455 -8.25 -17.11 -4.41
CA LEU A 455 -9.36 -16.55 -5.18
C LEU A 455 -8.96 -16.30 -6.63
N GLY A 456 -7.74 -15.79 -6.86
CA GLY A 456 -7.20 -15.56 -8.19
C GLY A 456 -6.72 -16.83 -8.87
N THR A 457 -6.38 -16.70 -10.14
CA THR A 457 -5.71 -17.70 -10.99
C THR A 457 -4.39 -17.13 -11.52
N SER A 458 -3.50 -17.96 -12.02
CA SER A 458 -2.28 -17.44 -12.68
C SER A 458 -2.65 -16.54 -13.86
N ILE A 459 -1.87 -15.46 -14.06
CA ILE A 459 -2.06 -14.58 -15.24
C ILE A 459 -1.97 -15.37 -16.55
N PHE A 460 -1.23 -16.47 -16.58
CA PHE A 460 -1.02 -17.30 -17.74
C PHE A 460 -2.14 -18.32 -18.02
N ASP A 461 -3.00 -18.56 -17.04
CA ASP A 461 -4.13 -19.47 -17.19
C ASP A 461 -5.31 -18.79 -17.88
N ASN A 462 -6.10 -19.59 -18.60
CA ASN A 462 -7.35 -19.15 -19.23
C ASN A 462 -8.54 -19.12 -18.24
N GLY A 463 -8.28 -19.25 -16.93
CA GLY A 463 -9.29 -19.25 -15.88
C GLY A 463 -10.02 -17.91 -15.72
N ASN A 464 -11.04 -17.89 -14.87
CA ASN A 464 -11.78 -16.67 -14.54
C ASN A 464 -10.84 -15.66 -13.88
N LYS A 465 -10.71 -14.50 -14.51
CA LYS A 465 -9.97 -13.37 -13.96
C LYS A 465 -10.74 -12.72 -12.80
N MET A 466 -10.03 -12.17 -11.85
CA MET A 466 -10.64 -11.48 -10.69
C MET A 466 -10.63 -9.98 -10.92
N HIS A 467 -11.73 -9.47 -11.47
CA HIS A 467 -11.93 -8.05 -11.78
C HIS A 467 -12.51 -7.26 -10.60
N ILE A 468 -12.12 -7.60 -9.37
CA ILE A 468 -12.67 -6.98 -8.17
C ILE A 468 -11.57 -6.33 -7.35
N HIS A 469 -11.75 -5.05 -7.06
CA HIS A 469 -11.02 -4.32 -6.04
C HIS A 469 -11.92 -4.14 -4.82
N ALA A 470 -11.39 -4.37 -3.61
CA ALA A 470 -12.11 -4.19 -2.37
C ALA A 470 -11.37 -3.25 -1.42
N GLU A 471 -12.06 -2.22 -0.96
CA GLU A 471 -11.56 -1.26 0.02
C GLU A 471 -12.61 -1.03 1.12
N GLY A 472 -12.28 -1.42 2.36
CA GLY A 472 -13.24 -1.36 3.46
C GLY A 472 -14.49 -2.19 3.16
N ASN A 473 -15.65 -1.53 3.12
CA ASN A 473 -16.94 -2.14 2.78
C ASN A 473 -17.36 -1.86 1.33
N LYS A 474 -16.46 -1.37 0.48
CA LYS A 474 -16.73 -1.04 -0.91
C LYS A 474 -16.08 -2.07 -1.82
N TYR A 475 -16.75 -2.37 -2.93
CA TYR A 475 -16.24 -3.21 -4.00
C TYR A 475 -16.34 -2.46 -5.31
N TRP A 476 -15.27 -2.51 -6.08
CA TRP A 476 -15.18 -1.92 -7.40
C TRP A 476 -15.01 -3.04 -8.42
N TYR A 477 -15.81 -2.99 -9.47
CA TYR A 477 -15.59 -3.86 -10.62
C TYR A 477 -14.72 -3.12 -11.63
N ILE A 478 -13.69 -3.78 -12.10
CA ILE A 478 -12.78 -3.27 -13.11
C ILE A 478 -13.32 -3.71 -14.45
N TYR A 479 -13.62 -2.74 -15.31
CA TYR A 479 -14.07 -2.96 -16.69
C TYR A 479 -13.28 -2.03 -17.60
N ASN A 480 -12.79 -2.55 -18.72
CA ASN A 480 -12.29 -1.77 -19.85
C ASN A 480 -13.43 -1.24 -20.72
#